data_5d7de2a1cc38a156be9f3c67a9d192db
#
_entry.id   5d7de2a1cc38a156be9f3c67a9d192db
#
_cell.length_a   1.000
_cell.length_b   1.000
_cell.length_c   1.000
_cell.angle_alpha   90.00
_cell.angle_beta   90.00
_cell.angle_gamma   90.00
#
_symmetry.space_group_name_H-M   'P 1'
#
loop_
_entity.id
_entity.type
_entity.pdbx_description
1 polymer ?
#
loop_
_entity_poly.entity_id
_entity_poly.type
_entity_poly.pdbx_seq_one_letter_code
_entity_poly.pdbx_strand_id
1 'polypeptide(L)'
;PDIAANLTPGEHTIELRMTGGSPMPCSFTVDAYNELPDSSEQCKVALDVTLNDTEMTEGDVTEARVTVTNTTRGPVPTPIAIIGIPGGLEVRHDQLKELVQAGVIAAYQVRGREVVLYWRSLKQGDAVTLPISLVAAIPGTYTGPASRAYLYYTDEHKQWHEGVSVDIKPIND
;
A
#
# COMPACT_ATOMS: atom_id res chain seq x y z
N PRO A 1 -26.16 -11.41 12.01
CA PRO A 1 -26.88 -11.33 10.73
C PRO A 1 -26.15 -10.36 9.82
N ASP A 2 -26.15 -10.66 8.52
CA ASP A 2 -25.71 -9.70 7.50
C ASP A 2 -26.85 -8.69 7.27
N ILE A 3 -26.57 -7.40 7.52
CA ILE A 3 -27.54 -6.32 7.35
C ILE A 3 -27.20 -5.45 6.13
N ALA A 4 -26.05 -5.65 5.47
CA ALA A 4 -25.58 -4.83 4.36
C ALA A 4 -26.57 -4.81 3.18
N ALA A 5 -27.21 -5.94 2.87
CA ALA A 5 -28.19 -6.05 1.79
C ALA A 5 -29.45 -5.16 1.96
N ASN A 6 -29.69 -4.65 3.17
CA ASN A 6 -30.85 -3.82 3.50
C ASN A 6 -30.50 -2.33 3.68
N LEU A 7 -29.20 -1.96 3.49
CA LEU A 7 -28.74 -0.58 3.60
C LEU A 7 -28.76 0.09 2.23
N THR A 8 -29.32 1.28 2.16
CA THR A 8 -29.19 2.17 0.99
C THR A 8 -27.95 3.04 1.16
N PRO A 9 -27.39 3.67 0.10
CA PRO A 9 -26.32 4.65 0.28
C PRO A 9 -26.74 5.78 1.23
N GLY A 10 -25.86 6.13 2.19
CA GLY A 10 -26.10 7.19 3.16
C GLY A 10 -25.66 6.82 4.58
N GLU A 11 -25.97 7.70 5.52
CA GLU A 11 -25.71 7.50 6.94
C GLU A 11 -26.79 6.64 7.57
N HIS A 12 -26.40 5.65 8.36
CA HIS A 12 -27.29 4.72 9.04
C HIS A 12 -26.96 4.62 10.51
N THR A 13 -28.01 4.53 11.34
CA THR A 13 -27.88 4.26 12.76
C THR A 13 -28.34 2.84 13.04
N ILE A 14 -27.47 2.05 13.69
CA ILE A 14 -27.77 0.69 14.11
C ILE A 14 -27.90 0.69 15.63
N GLU A 15 -29.09 0.30 16.15
CA GLU A 15 -29.33 0.14 17.58
C GLU A 15 -29.34 -1.34 17.94
N LEU A 16 -28.47 -1.73 18.87
CA LEU A 16 -28.46 -3.05 19.48
C LEU A 16 -29.03 -2.95 20.89
N ARG A 17 -30.15 -3.64 21.16
CA ARG A 17 -30.79 -3.64 22.47
C ARG A 17 -30.86 -5.06 23.01
N MET A 18 -30.31 -5.26 24.19
CA MET A 18 -30.48 -6.51 24.95
C MET A 18 -31.46 -6.30 26.10
N THR A 19 -32.49 -7.14 26.17
CA THR A 19 -33.51 -7.08 27.22
C THR A 19 -33.40 -8.33 28.08
N GLY A 20 -32.81 -8.19 29.29
CA GLY A 20 -32.63 -9.28 30.26
C GLY A 20 -31.42 -10.17 30.02
N GLY A 21 -31.11 -11.03 30.95
CA GLY A 21 -29.93 -11.92 30.91
C GLY A 21 -28.63 -11.30 31.43
N SER A 22 -27.57 -12.06 31.37
CA SER A 22 -26.21 -11.58 31.69
C SER A 22 -25.62 -10.75 30.55
N PRO A 23 -24.71 -9.78 30.82
CA PRO A 23 -24.00 -9.05 29.78
C PRO A 23 -23.33 -10.01 28.78
N MET A 24 -23.55 -9.79 27.49
CA MET A 24 -23.02 -10.64 26.42
C MET A 24 -22.12 -9.79 25.53
N PRO A 25 -20.91 -10.28 25.17
CA PRO A 25 -20.04 -9.57 24.24
C PRO A 25 -20.71 -9.49 22.87
N CYS A 26 -20.52 -8.35 22.22
CA CYS A 26 -20.99 -8.10 20.87
C CYS A 26 -19.81 -7.59 20.02
N SER A 27 -19.71 -8.05 18.78
CA SER A 27 -18.80 -7.52 17.78
C SER A 27 -19.58 -7.00 16.58
N PHE A 28 -19.11 -5.93 16.02
CA PHE A 28 -19.63 -5.34 14.80
C PHE A 28 -18.49 -5.18 13.79
N THR A 29 -18.66 -5.73 12.60
CA THR A 29 -17.66 -5.66 11.53
C THR A 29 -18.28 -4.98 10.32
N VAL A 30 -17.58 -4.02 9.75
CA VAL A 30 -17.96 -3.36 8.49
C VAL A 30 -16.81 -3.55 7.50
N ASP A 31 -17.11 -4.19 6.38
CA ASP A 31 -16.20 -4.33 5.26
C ASP A 31 -16.65 -3.40 4.13
N ALA A 32 -15.76 -2.57 3.64
CA ALA A 32 -16.03 -1.62 2.57
C ALA A 32 -14.86 -1.59 1.58
N TYR A 33 -15.19 -1.35 0.31
CA TYR A 33 -14.20 -1.07 -0.73
C TYR A 33 -14.02 0.44 -0.87
N ASN A 34 -12.77 0.89 -0.76
CA ASN A 34 -12.38 2.28 -0.96
C ASN A 34 -11.10 2.33 -1.79
N GLU A 35 -11.08 3.10 -2.86
CA GLU A 35 -9.89 3.23 -3.73
C GLU A 35 -8.73 3.91 -3.00
N LEU A 36 -9.02 4.90 -2.15
CA LEU A 36 -8.05 5.59 -1.31
C LEU A 36 -8.63 5.80 0.10
N PRO A 37 -8.32 4.91 1.05
CA PRO A 37 -8.71 5.10 2.44
C PRO A 37 -8.05 6.31 3.09
N ASP A 38 -8.68 6.87 4.12
CA ASP A 38 -8.12 7.97 4.88
C ASP A 38 -6.87 7.53 5.65
N SER A 39 -5.85 8.39 5.62
CA SER A 39 -4.63 8.18 6.40
C SER A 39 -4.84 8.53 7.87
N SER A 40 -4.27 7.73 8.76
CA SER A 40 -4.32 7.98 10.20
C SER A 40 -3.30 9.06 10.61
N GLU A 41 -3.75 10.06 11.34
CA GLU A 41 -2.86 11.08 11.94
C GLU A 41 -1.88 10.48 12.98
N GLN A 42 -2.17 9.28 13.48
CA GLN A 42 -1.31 8.56 14.43
C GLN A 42 -0.26 7.70 13.74
N CYS A 43 -0.24 7.64 12.40
CA CYS A 43 0.79 6.91 11.67
C CYS A 43 2.16 7.56 11.92
N LYS A 44 3.16 6.73 12.19
CA LYS A 44 4.52 7.14 12.56
C LYS A 44 5.48 7.16 11.37
N VAL A 45 5.02 6.82 10.20
CA VAL A 45 5.77 6.84 8.96
C VAL A 45 4.98 7.55 7.87
N ALA A 46 5.66 8.32 7.03
CA ALA A 46 5.09 8.86 5.80
C ALA A 46 5.51 8.00 4.61
N LEU A 47 4.67 7.96 3.59
CA LEU A 47 4.90 7.25 2.34
C LEU A 47 4.71 8.20 1.16
N ASP A 48 5.65 8.17 0.22
CA ASP A 48 5.54 8.80 -1.09
C ASP A 48 5.89 7.78 -2.17
N VAL A 49 5.11 7.73 -3.24
CA VAL A 49 5.30 6.80 -4.36
C VAL A 49 5.09 7.54 -5.67
N THR A 50 6.12 7.60 -6.50
CA THR A 50 6.05 8.20 -7.83
C THR A 50 6.54 7.23 -8.88
N LEU A 51 5.98 7.29 -10.08
CA LEU A 51 6.45 6.55 -11.24
C LEU A 51 7.27 7.50 -12.12
N ASN A 52 8.48 7.08 -12.55
CA ASN A 52 9.33 7.95 -13.38
C ASN A 52 8.68 8.25 -14.74
N ASP A 53 8.11 7.21 -15.37
CA ASP A 53 7.44 7.34 -16.66
C ASP A 53 6.01 6.84 -16.54
N THR A 54 5.05 7.67 -16.93
CA THR A 54 3.62 7.34 -16.91
C THR A 54 3.07 6.97 -18.29
N GLU A 55 3.84 7.26 -19.36
CA GLU A 55 3.58 6.84 -20.74
C GLU A 55 4.78 6.04 -21.25
N MET A 56 4.56 4.84 -21.76
CA MET A 56 5.62 3.95 -22.22
C MET A 56 5.12 2.99 -23.31
N THR A 57 6.05 2.29 -23.92
CA THR A 57 5.79 1.23 -24.90
C THR A 57 6.01 -0.14 -24.26
N GLU A 58 5.30 -1.15 -24.69
CA GLU A 58 5.52 -2.53 -24.29
C GLU A 58 7.02 -2.90 -24.42
N GLY A 59 7.58 -3.50 -23.37
CA GLY A 59 9.00 -3.82 -23.27
C GLY A 59 9.85 -2.74 -22.60
N ASP A 60 9.37 -1.50 -22.48
CA ASP A 60 10.08 -0.44 -21.77
C ASP A 60 10.23 -0.75 -20.27
N VAL A 61 11.28 -0.19 -19.67
CA VAL A 61 11.58 -0.31 -18.25
C VAL A 61 11.42 1.05 -17.59
N THR A 62 10.69 1.09 -16.49
CA THR A 62 10.55 2.27 -15.64
C THR A 62 10.86 1.94 -14.18
N GLU A 63 10.86 2.95 -13.32
CA GLU A 63 11.06 2.79 -11.89
C GLU A 63 9.96 3.50 -11.11
N ALA A 64 9.36 2.78 -10.15
CA ALA A 64 8.60 3.41 -9.09
C ALA A 64 9.59 3.83 -7.99
N ARG A 65 9.63 5.13 -7.70
CA ARG A 65 10.41 5.70 -6.60
C ARG A 65 9.57 5.66 -5.34
N VAL A 66 10.03 4.94 -4.34
CA VAL A 66 9.36 4.78 -3.04
C VAL A 66 10.18 5.49 -1.98
N THR A 67 9.57 6.39 -1.23
CA THR A 67 10.18 7.05 -0.07
C THR A 67 9.37 6.77 1.19
N VAL A 68 10.02 6.18 2.19
CA VAL A 68 9.44 5.94 3.52
C VAL A 68 10.20 6.78 4.54
N THR A 69 9.48 7.64 5.25
CA THR A 69 10.08 8.59 6.21
C THR A 69 9.56 8.31 7.62
N ASN A 70 10.48 8.24 8.59
CA ASN A 70 10.12 8.25 10.01
C ASN A 70 9.76 9.68 10.43
N THR A 71 8.50 9.93 10.75
CA THR A 71 7.97 11.25 11.14
C THR A 71 8.09 11.55 12.63
N THR A 72 8.65 10.63 13.43
CA THR A 72 8.73 10.76 14.88
C THR A 72 10.04 11.34 15.37
N ARG A 73 10.08 11.71 16.66
CA ARG A 73 11.28 12.21 17.34
C ARG A 73 12.20 11.10 17.89
N GLY A 74 11.96 9.84 17.53
CA GLY A 74 12.73 8.68 17.97
C GLY A 74 12.77 7.60 16.90
N PRO A 75 13.53 6.51 17.11
CA PRO A 75 13.53 5.39 16.19
C PRO A 75 12.17 4.68 16.22
N VAL A 76 11.75 4.16 15.06
CA VAL A 76 10.53 3.33 14.93
C VAL A 76 10.90 1.91 14.54
N PRO A 77 10.31 0.89 15.21
CA PRO A 77 10.57 -0.52 14.90
C PRO A 77 9.68 -1.00 13.75
N THR A 78 10.20 -1.93 12.99
CA THR A 78 9.46 -2.76 12.02
C THR A 78 8.52 -2.00 11.07
N PRO A 79 8.99 -0.95 10.36
CA PRO A 79 8.20 -0.31 9.32
C PRO A 79 7.93 -1.28 8.16
N ILE A 80 6.74 -1.18 7.60
CA ILE A 80 6.31 -1.89 6.40
C ILE A 80 5.79 -0.85 5.41
N ALA A 81 6.13 -1.02 4.13
CA ALA A 81 5.46 -0.35 3.03
C ALA A 81 4.92 -1.40 2.05
N ILE A 82 3.69 -1.21 1.62
CA ILE A 82 3.02 -2.06 0.63
C ILE A 82 2.72 -1.17 -0.56
N ILE A 83 3.39 -1.44 -1.66
CA ILE A 83 3.38 -0.62 -2.86
C ILE A 83 2.47 -1.25 -3.90
N GLY A 84 1.45 -0.54 -4.31
CA GLY A 84 0.54 -0.95 -5.36
C GLY A 84 1.19 -0.82 -6.74
N ILE A 85 1.13 -1.90 -7.52
CA ILE A 85 1.70 -1.96 -8.86
C ILE A 85 0.56 -1.95 -9.89
N PRO A 86 0.55 -1.01 -10.84
CA PRO A 86 -0.43 -0.98 -11.93
C PRO A 86 -0.50 -2.31 -12.69
N GLY A 87 -1.66 -2.64 -13.21
CA GLY A 87 -1.83 -3.71 -14.19
C GLY A 87 -0.88 -3.49 -15.37
N GLY A 88 -0.54 -4.44 -16.16
CA GLY A 88 0.38 -4.24 -17.27
C GLY A 88 1.86 -4.06 -16.92
N LEU A 89 2.22 -3.71 -15.67
CA LEU A 89 3.61 -3.66 -15.22
C LEU A 89 4.01 -4.94 -14.48
N GLU A 90 5.24 -5.39 -14.70
CA GLU A 90 5.85 -6.53 -14.02
C GLU A 90 7.05 -6.12 -13.19
N VAL A 91 7.16 -6.66 -11.98
CA VAL A 91 8.23 -6.34 -11.03
C VAL A 91 9.51 -7.12 -11.37
N ARG A 92 10.66 -6.45 -11.39
CA ARG A 92 11.96 -7.09 -11.56
C ARG A 92 12.50 -7.58 -10.22
N HIS A 93 12.41 -8.88 -9.99
CA HIS A 93 12.82 -9.50 -8.72
C HIS A 93 14.32 -9.39 -8.42
N ASP A 94 15.18 -9.31 -9.44
CA ASP A 94 16.64 -9.27 -9.22
C ASP A 94 17.06 -7.98 -8.52
N GLN A 95 16.50 -6.83 -8.91
CA GLN A 95 16.74 -5.57 -8.23
C GLN A 95 16.30 -5.60 -6.76
N LEU A 96 15.14 -6.21 -6.45
CA LEU A 96 14.66 -6.34 -5.07
C LEU A 96 15.60 -7.20 -4.21
N LYS A 97 16.20 -8.25 -4.79
CA LYS A 97 17.23 -9.06 -4.12
C LYS A 97 18.50 -8.23 -3.84
N GLU A 98 18.93 -7.40 -4.78
CA GLU A 98 20.06 -6.49 -4.61
C GLU A 98 19.82 -5.49 -3.47
N LEU A 99 18.61 -4.93 -3.35
CA LEU A 99 18.24 -4.04 -2.24
C LEU A 99 18.33 -4.74 -0.87
N VAL A 100 17.95 -6.02 -0.79
CA VAL A 100 18.12 -6.82 0.43
C VAL A 100 19.60 -7.08 0.71
N GLN A 101 20.39 -7.46 -0.29
CA GLN A 101 21.84 -7.70 -0.14
C GLN A 101 22.60 -6.45 0.27
N ALA A 102 22.21 -5.29 -0.25
CA ALA A 102 22.75 -4.01 0.12
C ALA A 102 22.28 -3.49 1.50
N GLY A 103 21.33 -4.20 2.14
CA GLY A 103 20.78 -3.80 3.44
C GLY A 103 19.86 -2.57 3.40
N VAL A 104 19.42 -2.14 2.22
CA VAL A 104 18.48 -1.01 2.07
C VAL A 104 17.11 -1.38 2.63
N ILE A 105 16.68 -2.63 2.43
CA ILE A 105 15.51 -3.25 3.04
C ILE A 105 15.92 -4.55 3.74
N ALA A 106 15.16 -4.95 4.75
CA ALA A 106 15.41 -6.21 5.47
C ALA A 106 14.90 -7.43 4.70
N ALA A 107 13.77 -7.29 4.02
CA ALA A 107 13.12 -8.32 3.21
C ALA A 107 12.10 -7.69 2.26
N TYR A 108 11.67 -8.45 1.27
CA TYR A 108 10.52 -8.11 0.44
C TYR A 108 9.65 -9.33 0.13
N GLN A 109 8.42 -9.07 -0.29
CA GLN A 109 7.50 -10.07 -0.82
C GLN A 109 6.68 -9.45 -1.96
N VAL A 110 6.43 -10.20 -3.03
CA VAL A 110 5.49 -9.81 -4.09
C VAL A 110 4.21 -10.64 -3.92
N ARG A 111 3.08 -9.96 -3.85
CA ARG A 111 1.75 -10.58 -3.68
C ARG A 111 0.77 -9.97 -4.70
N GLY A 112 0.48 -10.70 -5.75
CA GLY A 112 -0.42 -10.19 -6.79
C GLY A 112 0.08 -8.85 -7.36
N ARG A 113 -0.66 -7.79 -7.11
CA ARG A 113 -0.35 -6.43 -7.55
C ARG A 113 0.27 -5.56 -6.45
N GLU A 114 0.96 -6.15 -5.50
CA GLU A 114 1.60 -5.44 -4.39
C GLU A 114 3.03 -5.93 -4.18
N VAL A 115 3.94 -4.97 -3.91
CA VAL A 115 5.29 -5.24 -3.39
C VAL A 115 5.33 -4.82 -1.92
N VAL A 116 5.57 -5.77 -1.05
CA VAL A 116 5.71 -5.55 0.39
C VAL A 116 7.18 -5.39 0.73
N LEU A 117 7.55 -4.29 1.35
CA LEU A 117 8.90 -3.94 1.76
C LEU A 117 8.97 -3.90 3.29
N TYR A 118 10.03 -4.47 3.86
CA TYR A 118 10.22 -4.59 5.30
C TYR A 118 11.52 -3.95 5.74
N TRP A 119 11.48 -3.19 6.84
CA TRP A 119 12.65 -2.69 7.55
C TRP A 119 12.65 -3.19 8.99
N ARG A 120 13.83 -3.36 9.58
CA ARG A 120 13.94 -3.70 11.02
C ARG A 120 13.65 -2.49 11.89
N SER A 121 14.14 -1.33 11.49
CA SER A 121 13.91 -0.03 12.13
C SER A 121 14.28 1.11 11.20
N LEU A 122 13.70 2.28 11.45
CA LEU A 122 14.16 3.56 10.90
C LEU A 122 14.53 4.47 12.07
N LYS A 123 15.69 5.12 11.99
CA LYS A 123 16.13 6.09 13.00
C LYS A 123 15.27 7.35 12.91
N GLN A 124 15.38 8.20 13.92
CA GLN A 124 14.74 9.51 13.90
C GLN A 124 15.13 10.30 12.64
N GLY A 125 14.13 10.77 11.90
CA GLY A 125 14.32 11.58 10.70
C GLY A 125 14.85 10.82 9.49
N ASP A 126 15.08 9.50 9.57
CA ASP A 126 15.46 8.72 8.40
C ASP A 126 14.37 8.80 7.32
N ALA A 127 14.79 9.10 6.10
CA ALA A 127 14.00 8.97 4.90
C ALA A 127 14.73 7.99 3.97
N VAL A 128 14.17 6.80 3.78
CA VAL A 128 14.72 5.80 2.88
C VAL A 128 14.02 5.91 1.55
N THR A 129 14.78 6.26 0.52
CA THR A 129 14.30 6.28 -0.87
C THR A 129 14.91 5.12 -1.64
N LEU A 130 14.09 4.35 -2.33
CA LEU A 130 14.53 3.24 -3.16
C LEU A 130 13.72 3.14 -4.46
N PRO A 131 14.33 2.66 -5.56
CA PRO A 131 13.63 2.35 -6.78
C PRO A 131 13.03 0.94 -6.74
N ILE A 132 11.88 0.74 -7.38
CA ILE A 132 11.34 -0.56 -7.78
C ILE A 132 11.30 -0.59 -9.30
N SER A 133 12.14 -1.40 -9.91
CA SER A 133 12.21 -1.55 -11.37
C SER A 133 11.03 -2.36 -11.88
N LEU A 134 10.38 -1.84 -12.91
CA LEU A 134 9.17 -2.36 -13.51
C LEU A 134 9.32 -2.45 -15.02
N VAL A 135 8.73 -3.48 -15.63
CA VAL A 135 8.71 -3.65 -17.10
C VAL A 135 7.28 -3.51 -17.58
N ALA A 136 7.08 -2.73 -18.64
CA ALA A 136 5.80 -2.64 -19.34
C ALA A 136 5.55 -3.94 -20.11
N ALA A 137 4.66 -4.78 -19.60
CA ALA A 137 4.44 -6.13 -20.13
C ALA A 137 3.15 -6.26 -20.95
N ILE A 138 2.12 -5.49 -20.62
CA ILE A 138 0.80 -5.61 -21.28
C ILE A 138 0.29 -4.21 -21.65
N PRO A 139 0.02 -3.94 -22.95
CA PRO A 139 -0.53 -2.67 -23.37
C PRO A 139 -1.90 -2.36 -22.77
N GLY A 140 -2.16 -1.09 -22.43
CA GLY A 140 -3.40 -0.59 -21.85
C GLY A 140 -3.16 0.55 -20.86
N THR A 141 -4.24 1.13 -20.37
CA THR A 141 -4.22 2.17 -19.34
C THR A 141 -4.58 1.55 -17.99
N TYR A 142 -3.73 1.71 -16.98
CA TYR A 142 -3.87 1.06 -15.70
C TYR A 142 -3.66 2.03 -14.55
N THR A 143 -4.47 1.88 -13.49
CA THR A 143 -4.21 2.47 -12.17
C THR A 143 -3.93 1.35 -11.19
N GLY A 144 -2.84 1.47 -10.44
CA GLY A 144 -2.48 0.52 -9.39
C GLY A 144 -3.37 0.67 -8.15
N PRO A 145 -3.39 -0.33 -7.27
CA PRO A 145 -4.02 -0.18 -5.97
C PRO A 145 -3.29 0.89 -5.13
N ALA A 146 -4.01 1.50 -4.16
CA ALA A 146 -3.40 2.43 -3.23
C ALA A 146 -2.25 1.78 -2.46
N SER A 147 -1.15 2.51 -2.35
CA SER A 147 0.00 2.11 -1.55
C SER A 147 -0.20 2.50 -0.09
N ARG A 148 0.47 1.82 0.85
CA ARG A 148 0.35 2.11 2.27
C ARG A 148 1.63 1.82 3.04
N ALA A 149 1.87 2.57 4.12
CA ALA A 149 2.94 2.31 5.07
C ALA A 149 2.42 2.37 6.50
N TYR A 150 3.02 1.57 7.38
CA TYR A 150 2.66 1.48 8.80
C TYR A 150 3.75 0.74 9.59
N LEU A 151 3.63 0.70 10.92
CA LEU A 151 4.47 -0.17 11.75
C LEU A 151 3.76 -1.50 11.98
N TYR A 152 4.48 -2.61 11.87
CA TYR A 152 3.95 -3.97 11.96
C TYR A 152 2.99 -4.22 13.13
N TYR A 153 3.28 -3.63 14.30
CA TYR A 153 2.49 -3.84 15.52
C TYR A 153 1.39 -2.78 15.76
N THR A 154 1.21 -1.84 14.85
CA THR A 154 0.15 -0.80 14.88
C THR A 154 -0.44 -0.62 13.50
N ASP A 155 -0.90 -1.73 12.92
CA ASP A 155 -1.42 -1.77 11.56
C ASP A 155 -2.78 -1.07 11.40
N GLU A 156 -3.45 -0.71 12.50
CA GLU A 156 -4.62 0.18 12.51
C GLU A 156 -4.28 1.62 12.09
N HIS A 157 -3.00 2.05 12.22
CA HIS A 157 -2.53 3.37 11.85
C HIS A 157 -1.72 3.32 10.56
N LYS A 158 -2.39 3.50 9.42
CA LYS A 158 -1.77 3.47 8.09
C LYS A 158 -1.67 4.87 7.49
N GLN A 159 -0.57 5.12 6.80
CA GLN A 159 -0.45 6.19 5.82
C GLN A 159 -0.76 5.60 4.46
N TRP A 160 -1.71 6.17 3.76
CA TRP A 160 -2.08 5.78 2.41
C TRP A 160 -1.53 6.77 1.39
N HIS A 161 -1.23 6.26 0.21
CA HIS A 161 -0.84 7.01 -0.97
C HIS A 161 -1.66 6.49 -2.14
N GLU A 162 -2.16 7.38 -2.98
CA GLU A 162 -2.97 7.01 -4.16
C GLU A 162 -2.23 6.06 -5.09
N GLY A 163 -2.98 5.26 -5.83
CA GLY A 163 -2.42 4.34 -6.82
C GLY A 163 -1.81 5.12 -7.98
N VAL A 164 -0.59 4.74 -8.38
CA VAL A 164 0.07 5.31 -9.56
C VAL A 164 -0.58 4.79 -10.84
N SER A 165 -0.65 5.64 -11.88
CA SER A 165 -1.25 5.30 -13.17
C SER A 165 -0.21 5.24 -14.28
N VAL A 166 -0.46 4.40 -15.29
CA VAL A 166 0.41 4.23 -16.45
C VAL A 166 -0.41 3.97 -17.72
N ASP A 167 0.05 4.48 -18.84
CA ASP A 167 -0.42 4.18 -20.20
C ASP A 167 0.67 3.45 -20.97
N ILE A 168 0.40 2.21 -21.36
CA ILE A 168 1.34 1.35 -22.09
C ILE A 168 0.83 1.16 -23.51
N LYS A 169 1.60 1.63 -24.46
CA LYS A 169 1.31 1.48 -25.89
C LYS A 169 1.86 0.15 -26.43
N PRO A 170 1.17 -0.51 -27.35
CA PRO A 170 1.73 -1.69 -28.00
C PRO A 170 2.96 -1.33 -28.84
N ILE A 171 3.87 -2.30 -29.00
CA ILE A 171 4.94 -2.18 -30.00
C ILE A 171 4.25 -2.11 -31.37
N ASN A 172 4.45 -1.03 -32.09
CA ASN A 172 4.04 -0.96 -33.50
C ASN A 172 5.08 -1.74 -34.31
N ASP A 173 4.62 -2.83 -34.97
CA ASP A 173 5.40 -3.57 -35.97
C ASP A 173 5.67 -2.72 -37.22
#